data_ee8b9f8335dae9fc47e8d740f45d676d
#
_entry.id   ee8b9f8335dae9fc47e8d740f45d676d
#
_cell.length_a   1.000
_cell.length_b   1.000
_cell.length_c   1.000
_cell.angle_alpha   90.00
_cell.angle_beta   90.00
_cell.angle_gamma   90.00
#
_symmetry.space_group_name_H-M   'P 1'
#
loop_
_entity.id
_entity.type
_entity.pdbx_description
1 polymer ?
#
loop_
_entity_poly.entity_id
_entity_poly.type
_entity_poly.pdbx_seq_one_letter_code
_entity_poly.pdbx_strand_id
1 'polypeptide(L)'
;MSCDVSSLVIDRLCKRAVGENAAVACFYFNFANQGQQSPAAVLGSVLKQIVRGLDRVPERIAKAFRDRGKVIGGQSLALPEIVEFLQDISSSRCTFICIDALDECPREYLVKLLDSLHQILQRSPGARIFLTGRPHIRGEVNKHLAGRAATRSITPTNDDIIRFLRAKLKEDASPDAMDGNLEEEIMKNIPETVSEM
;
A
#
# COMPACT_ATOMS: atom_id res chain seq x y z
N MET A 1 -0.49 -12.34 -5.78
CA MET A 1 -1.69 -12.42 -4.94
C MET A 1 -1.87 -11.23 -3.98
N SER A 2 -0.85 -10.62 -3.39
CA SER A 2 -1.00 -9.42 -2.55
C SER A 2 -1.56 -8.24 -3.34
N CYS A 3 -1.07 -8.00 -4.54
CA CYS A 3 -1.42 -6.86 -5.39
C CYS A 3 -2.92 -6.81 -5.77
N ASP A 4 -3.57 -7.96 -5.94
CA ASP A 4 -4.98 -8.03 -6.35
C ASP A 4 -5.92 -7.60 -5.22
N VAL A 5 -5.65 -8.02 -3.99
CA VAL A 5 -6.45 -7.65 -2.81
C VAL A 5 -6.32 -6.16 -2.54
N SER A 6 -5.10 -5.63 -2.59
CA SER A 6 -4.84 -4.20 -2.39
C SER A 6 -5.53 -3.36 -3.44
N SER A 7 -5.44 -3.75 -4.70
CA SER A 7 -6.10 -3.05 -5.81
C SER A 7 -7.62 -3.03 -5.64
N LEU A 8 -8.23 -4.15 -5.21
CA LEU A 8 -9.67 -4.22 -4.95
C LEU A 8 -10.08 -3.30 -3.79
N VAL A 9 -9.32 -3.29 -2.70
CA VAL A 9 -9.59 -2.42 -1.54
C VAL A 9 -9.47 -0.95 -1.95
N ILE A 10 -8.41 -0.58 -2.66
CA ILE A 10 -8.17 0.80 -3.13
C ILE A 10 -9.30 1.24 -4.07
N ASP A 11 -9.69 0.42 -5.04
CA ASP A 11 -10.81 0.72 -5.95
C ASP A 11 -12.12 0.97 -5.18
N ARG A 12 -12.42 0.12 -4.19
CA ARG A 12 -13.58 0.29 -3.31
C ARG A 12 -13.51 1.58 -2.51
N LEU A 13 -12.35 1.92 -1.95
CA LEU A 13 -12.15 3.15 -1.19
C LEU A 13 -12.27 4.38 -2.10
N CYS A 14 -11.69 4.34 -3.30
CA CYS A 14 -11.82 5.42 -4.28
C CYS A 14 -13.30 5.65 -4.68
N LYS A 15 -14.05 4.58 -4.97
CA LYS A 15 -15.48 4.68 -5.29
C LYS A 15 -16.30 5.27 -4.14
N ARG A 16 -15.96 4.90 -2.89
CA ARG A 16 -16.63 5.42 -1.70
C ARG A 16 -16.26 6.88 -1.41
N ALA A 17 -15.04 7.29 -1.73
CA ALA A 17 -14.56 8.65 -1.51
C ALA A 17 -15.20 9.68 -2.46
N VAL A 18 -15.77 9.22 -3.58
CA VAL A 18 -16.48 10.10 -4.52
C VAL A 18 -17.69 10.72 -3.85
N GLY A 19 -17.74 12.06 -3.81
CA GLY A 19 -18.83 12.81 -3.18
C GLY A 19 -18.71 12.97 -1.65
N GLU A 20 -17.72 12.32 -1.01
CA GLU A 20 -17.41 12.50 0.41
C GLU A 20 -16.15 13.40 0.56
N ASN A 21 -16.03 14.08 1.71
CA ASN A 21 -14.79 14.81 2.04
C ASN A 21 -13.70 13.81 2.46
N ALA A 22 -13.30 12.94 1.51
CA ALA A 22 -12.32 11.88 1.72
C ALA A 22 -11.21 11.92 0.68
N ALA A 23 -10.02 11.48 1.07
CA ALA A 23 -8.88 11.30 0.17
C ALA A 23 -8.36 9.87 0.27
N VAL A 24 -7.94 9.30 -0.86
CA VAL A 24 -7.30 7.99 -0.94
C VAL A 24 -5.95 8.17 -1.62
N ALA A 25 -4.91 7.65 -0.99
CA ALA A 25 -3.57 7.58 -1.57
C ALA A 25 -2.99 6.19 -1.37
N CYS A 26 -2.20 5.73 -2.35
CA CYS A 26 -1.60 4.42 -2.31
C CYS A 26 -0.12 4.45 -2.66
N PHE A 27 0.62 3.52 -2.09
CA PHE A 27 2.00 3.24 -2.43
C PHE A 27 2.21 1.73 -2.50
N TYR A 28 2.86 1.28 -3.57
CA TYR A 28 3.21 -0.12 -3.80
C TYR A 28 4.72 -0.25 -3.70
N PHE A 29 5.19 -1.00 -2.71
CA PHE A 29 6.61 -1.34 -2.66
C PHE A 29 6.99 -2.24 -3.82
N ASN A 30 8.21 -2.06 -4.33
CA ASN A 30 8.76 -2.87 -5.39
C ASN A 30 10.23 -3.19 -5.08
N PHE A 31 10.53 -4.46 -4.94
CA PHE A 31 11.86 -4.97 -4.64
C PHE A 31 12.95 -4.44 -5.60
N ALA A 32 12.63 -4.29 -6.88
CA ALA A 32 13.59 -3.79 -7.88
C ALA A 32 14.05 -2.34 -7.64
N ASN A 33 13.28 -1.54 -6.88
CA ASN A 33 13.53 -0.11 -6.67
C ASN A 33 13.79 0.27 -5.20
N GLN A 34 14.21 -0.68 -4.36
CA GLN A 34 14.36 -0.48 -2.90
C GLN A 34 15.18 0.76 -2.52
N GLY A 35 16.26 1.04 -3.23
CA GLY A 35 17.12 2.19 -2.94
C GLY A 35 16.45 3.57 -3.07
N GLN A 36 15.32 3.67 -3.78
CA GLN A 36 14.57 4.91 -3.99
C GLN A 36 13.34 5.03 -3.09
N GLN A 37 13.04 4.01 -2.28
CA GLN A 37 11.82 3.91 -1.50
C GLN A 37 12.04 4.26 -0.02
N SER A 38 12.74 5.37 0.23
CA SER A 38 12.91 5.90 1.57
C SER A 38 11.56 6.34 2.19
N PRO A 39 11.41 6.40 3.52
CA PRO A 39 10.18 6.87 4.17
C PRO A 39 9.70 8.24 3.69
N ALA A 40 10.64 9.15 3.40
CA ALA A 40 10.32 10.45 2.83
C ALA A 40 9.79 10.35 1.39
N ALA A 41 10.34 9.46 0.56
CA ALA A 41 9.84 9.23 -0.79
C ALA A 41 8.44 8.60 -0.78
N VAL A 42 8.21 7.59 0.08
CA VAL A 42 6.92 6.91 0.25
C VAL A 42 5.84 7.90 0.69
N LEU A 43 6.05 8.57 1.82
CA LEU A 43 5.06 9.50 2.38
C LEU A 43 4.95 10.78 1.56
N GLY A 44 6.01 11.20 0.87
CA GLY A 44 5.97 12.29 -0.10
C GLY A 44 5.10 11.97 -1.32
N SER A 45 5.15 10.72 -1.81
CA SER A 45 4.25 10.24 -2.88
C SER A 45 2.79 10.22 -2.41
N VAL A 46 2.53 9.74 -1.19
CA VAL A 46 1.21 9.76 -0.55
C VAL A 46 0.70 11.20 -0.43
N LEU A 47 1.49 12.10 0.13
CA LEU A 47 1.14 13.52 0.25
C LEU A 47 0.79 14.15 -1.10
N LYS A 48 1.60 13.90 -2.13
CA LYS A 48 1.36 14.40 -3.49
C LYS A 48 0.02 13.94 -4.06
N GLN A 49 -0.36 12.69 -3.84
CA GLN A 49 -1.65 12.15 -4.29
C GLN A 49 -2.81 12.84 -3.56
N ILE A 50 -2.70 12.97 -2.23
CA ILE A 50 -3.72 13.62 -1.42
C ILE A 50 -3.90 15.08 -1.84
N VAL A 51 -2.80 15.83 -1.98
CA VAL A 51 -2.83 17.26 -2.36
C VAL A 51 -3.44 17.46 -3.75
N ARG A 52 -3.21 16.53 -4.69
CA ARG A 52 -3.84 16.58 -6.03
C ARG A 52 -5.36 16.44 -5.99
N GLY A 53 -5.90 15.76 -4.98
CA GLY A 53 -7.35 15.61 -4.79
C GLY A 53 -7.99 16.71 -3.93
N LEU A 54 -7.27 17.78 -3.59
CA LEU A 54 -7.81 18.91 -2.86
C LEU A 54 -8.32 19.98 -3.83
N ASP A 55 -9.51 20.51 -3.59
CA ASP A 55 -10.05 21.65 -4.32
C ASP A 55 -9.15 22.89 -4.18
N ARG A 56 -8.53 23.03 -3.01
CA ARG A 56 -7.58 24.11 -2.73
C ARG A 56 -6.42 23.58 -1.89
N VAL A 57 -5.20 23.80 -2.40
CA VAL A 57 -3.97 23.46 -1.67
C VAL A 57 -3.81 24.40 -0.47
N PRO A 58 -3.64 23.89 0.76
CA PRO A 58 -3.37 24.73 1.93
C PRO A 58 -2.14 25.61 1.70
N GLU A 59 -2.25 26.90 2.07
CA GLU A 59 -1.19 27.90 1.79
C GLU A 59 0.17 27.52 2.38
N ARG A 60 0.18 26.88 3.55
CA ARG A 60 1.40 26.38 4.18
C ARG A 60 2.14 25.38 3.28
N ILE A 61 1.39 24.46 2.66
CA ILE A 61 1.94 23.46 1.72
C ILE A 61 2.41 24.14 0.43
N ALA A 62 1.56 24.99 -0.15
CA ALA A 62 1.89 25.73 -1.36
C ALA A 62 3.14 26.60 -1.18
N LYS A 63 3.30 27.26 -0.03
CA LYS A 63 4.48 28.05 0.32
C LYS A 63 5.72 27.16 0.42
N ALA A 64 5.64 26.03 1.12
CA ALA A 64 6.77 25.11 1.27
C ALA A 64 7.29 24.61 -0.08
N PHE A 65 6.41 24.34 -1.03
CA PHE A 65 6.82 23.95 -2.39
C PHE A 65 7.38 25.13 -3.21
N ARG A 66 6.80 26.33 -3.12
CA ARG A 66 7.30 27.52 -3.81
C ARG A 66 8.71 27.90 -3.35
N ASP A 67 8.93 27.88 -2.03
CA ASP A 67 10.24 28.29 -1.47
C ASP A 67 11.36 27.33 -1.89
N ARG A 68 11.07 26.03 -2.02
CA ARG A 68 12.01 25.03 -2.53
C ARG A 68 12.24 25.09 -4.03
N GLY A 69 11.23 25.45 -4.81
CA GLY A 69 11.37 25.63 -6.26
C GLY A 69 12.29 26.78 -6.65
N LYS A 70 12.61 27.69 -5.73
CA LYS A 70 13.58 28.80 -5.93
C LYS A 70 15.04 28.38 -5.74
N VAL A 71 15.30 27.21 -5.15
CA VAL A 71 16.66 26.68 -4.93
C VAL A 71 17.06 25.84 -6.13
N ILE A 72 18.19 26.15 -6.73
CA ILE A 72 18.78 25.36 -7.84
C ILE A 72 19.06 23.96 -7.32
N GLY A 73 18.41 22.94 -7.93
CA GLY A 73 18.52 21.55 -7.51
C GLY A 73 17.36 21.05 -6.63
N GLY A 74 16.37 21.90 -6.31
CA GLY A 74 15.11 21.59 -5.63
C GLY A 74 15.24 20.60 -4.46
N GLN A 75 15.32 21.08 -3.22
CA GLN A 75 15.30 20.16 -2.08
C GLN A 75 13.91 19.52 -1.93
N SER A 76 13.85 18.20 -1.81
CA SER A 76 12.63 17.49 -1.44
C SER A 76 12.22 17.86 0.00
N LEU A 77 10.92 17.71 0.31
CA LEU A 77 10.42 17.89 1.67
C LEU A 77 11.11 16.91 2.63
N ALA A 78 11.49 17.39 3.81
CA ALA A 78 11.99 16.52 4.85
C ALA A 78 10.86 15.66 5.44
N LEU A 79 11.17 14.44 5.89
CA LEU A 79 10.19 13.52 6.44
C LEU A 79 9.31 14.11 7.54
N PRO A 80 9.84 14.87 8.53
CA PRO A 80 8.99 15.49 9.55
C PRO A 80 7.95 16.47 8.98
N GLU A 81 8.32 17.25 7.96
CA GLU A 81 7.40 18.19 7.32
C GLU A 81 6.29 17.47 6.56
N ILE A 82 6.64 16.35 5.88
CA ILE A 82 5.66 15.51 5.20
C ILE A 82 4.64 14.95 6.20
N VAL A 83 5.13 14.47 7.35
CA VAL A 83 4.28 13.95 8.43
C VAL A 83 3.34 15.04 8.96
N GLU A 84 3.86 16.24 9.23
CA GLU A 84 3.03 17.38 9.67
C GLU A 84 1.96 17.74 8.64
N PHE A 85 2.29 17.80 7.36
CA PHE A 85 1.31 18.11 6.31
C PHE A 85 0.23 17.02 6.20
N LEU A 86 0.61 15.76 6.31
CA LEU A 86 -0.35 14.66 6.34
C LEU A 86 -1.26 14.73 7.57
N GLN A 87 -0.73 15.09 8.72
CA GLN A 87 -1.51 15.33 9.95
C GLN A 87 -2.50 16.48 9.76
N ASP A 88 -2.04 17.62 9.26
CA ASP A 88 -2.88 18.82 9.05
C ASP A 88 -4.07 18.48 8.12
N ILE A 89 -3.81 17.82 7.00
CA ILE A 89 -4.87 17.45 6.06
C ILE A 89 -5.83 16.44 6.69
N SER A 90 -5.29 15.38 7.31
CA SER A 90 -6.09 14.29 7.87
C SER A 90 -6.84 14.67 9.16
N SER A 91 -6.56 15.84 9.73
CA SER A 91 -7.32 16.39 10.84
C SER A 91 -8.67 16.97 10.40
N SER A 92 -8.78 17.43 9.16
CA SER A 92 -9.96 18.11 8.61
C SER A 92 -10.79 17.23 7.65
N ARG A 93 -10.25 16.09 7.21
CA ARG A 93 -10.92 15.18 6.28
C ARG A 93 -10.55 13.73 6.51
N CYS A 94 -11.42 12.81 6.09
CA CYS A 94 -11.11 11.38 6.08
C CYS A 94 -10.00 11.10 5.05
N THR A 95 -8.92 10.46 5.49
CA THR A 95 -7.77 10.17 4.62
C THR A 95 -7.38 8.71 4.74
N PHE A 96 -7.43 8.00 3.60
CA PHE A 96 -7.01 6.61 3.51
C PHE A 96 -5.60 6.56 2.91
N ILE A 97 -4.66 5.97 3.66
CA ILE A 97 -3.28 5.73 3.23
C ILE A 97 -3.12 4.22 3.07
N CYS A 98 -2.97 3.76 1.83
CA CYS A 98 -2.82 2.35 1.49
C CYS A 98 -1.37 2.06 1.11
N ILE A 99 -0.71 1.14 1.81
CA ILE A 99 0.66 0.72 1.51
C ILE A 99 0.65 -0.78 1.26
N ASP A 100 0.99 -1.16 0.03
CA ASP A 100 1.05 -2.55 -0.40
C ASP A 100 2.47 -3.10 -0.34
N ALA A 101 2.58 -4.40 -0.09
CA ALA A 101 3.85 -5.14 -0.01
C ALA A 101 4.87 -4.51 0.96
N LEU A 102 4.42 -4.15 2.18
CA LEU A 102 5.28 -3.52 3.20
C LEU A 102 6.50 -4.39 3.56
N ASP A 103 6.43 -5.69 3.36
CA ASP A 103 7.53 -6.64 3.54
C ASP A 103 8.70 -6.42 2.56
N GLU A 104 8.45 -5.74 1.44
CA GLU A 104 9.48 -5.33 0.48
C GLU A 104 10.18 -4.00 0.88
N CYS A 105 9.72 -3.34 1.93
CA CYS A 105 10.38 -2.15 2.48
C CYS A 105 11.76 -2.53 3.04
N PRO A 106 12.85 -1.81 2.69
CA PRO A 106 14.16 -2.04 3.29
C PRO A 106 14.09 -1.99 4.83
N ARG A 107 14.74 -2.95 5.49
CA ARG A 107 14.70 -3.06 6.97
C ARG A 107 15.13 -1.78 7.68
N GLU A 108 16.11 -1.08 7.13
CA GLU A 108 16.60 0.20 7.64
C GLU A 108 15.55 1.32 7.62
N TYR A 109 14.55 1.21 6.73
CA TYR A 109 13.48 2.20 6.55
C TYR A 109 12.17 1.81 7.22
N LEU A 110 11.94 0.51 7.44
CA LEU A 110 10.67 -0.02 7.95
C LEU A 110 10.26 0.61 9.27
N VAL A 111 11.16 0.62 10.26
CA VAL A 111 10.90 1.18 11.60
C VAL A 111 10.53 2.66 11.48
N LYS A 112 11.34 3.43 10.74
CA LYS A 112 11.12 4.87 10.57
C LYS A 112 9.81 5.19 9.84
N LEU A 113 9.43 4.35 8.88
CA LEU A 113 8.14 4.46 8.18
C LEU A 113 6.98 4.18 9.15
N LEU A 114 7.04 3.07 9.90
CA LEU A 114 6.01 2.70 10.87
C LEU A 114 5.85 3.76 11.97
N ASP A 115 6.93 4.31 12.50
CA ASP A 115 6.91 5.41 13.47
C ASP A 115 6.25 6.67 12.89
N SER A 116 6.55 6.99 11.63
CA SER A 116 5.91 8.11 10.95
C SER A 116 4.40 7.91 10.75
N LEU A 117 3.99 6.70 10.38
CA LEU A 117 2.57 6.32 10.26
C LEU A 117 1.87 6.39 11.63
N HIS A 118 2.55 5.93 12.69
CA HIS A 118 2.04 6.04 14.06
C HIS A 118 1.81 7.50 14.47
N GLN A 119 2.78 8.39 14.19
CA GLN A 119 2.66 9.82 14.46
C GLN A 119 1.47 10.44 13.72
N ILE A 120 1.24 10.07 12.46
CA ILE A 120 0.07 10.52 11.70
C ILE A 120 -1.21 10.09 12.40
N LEU A 121 -1.34 8.81 12.77
CA LEU A 121 -2.52 8.28 13.45
C LEU A 121 -2.79 8.92 14.83
N GLN A 122 -1.73 9.31 15.55
CA GLN A 122 -1.87 9.91 16.87
C GLN A 122 -2.56 11.28 16.82
N ARG A 123 -2.26 12.08 15.81
CA ARG A 123 -2.72 13.48 15.70
C ARG A 123 -3.85 13.69 14.69
N SER A 124 -4.24 12.64 13.98
CA SER A 124 -5.21 12.77 12.88
C SER A 124 -6.35 11.76 13.03
N PRO A 125 -7.44 12.12 13.67
CA PRO A 125 -8.58 11.22 13.86
C PRO A 125 -9.24 10.78 12.53
N GLY A 126 -9.05 11.56 11.47
CA GLY A 126 -9.52 11.24 10.12
C GLY A 126 -8.62 10.29 9.34
N ALA A 127 -7.39 10.01 9.81
CA ALA A 127 -6.49 9.09 9.13
C ALA A 127 -6.90 7.63 9.31
N ARG A 128 -6.84 6.88 8.23
CA ARG A 128 -7.04 5.43 8.17
C ARG A 128 -5.90 4.83 7.35
N ILE A 129 -5.22 3.82 7.89
CA ILE A 129 -4.09 3.19 7.23
C ILE A 129 -4.43 1.74 6.92
N PHE A 130 -4.22 1.34 5.68
CA PHE A 130 -4.33 -0.02 5.20
C PHE A 130 -2.94 -0.50 4.77
N LEU A 131 -2.47 -1.58 5.36
CA LEU A 131 -1.16 -2.17 5.09
C LEU A 131 -1.36 -3.61 4.64
N THR A 132 -0.62 -4.04 3.64
CA THR A 132 -0.45 -5.44 3.30
C THR A 132 1.01 -5.84 3.36
N GLY A 133 1.25 -7.11 3.55
CA GLY A 133 2.59 -7.67 3.59
C GLY A 133 2.58 -9.13 4.05
N ARG A 134 3.71 -9.79 3.91
CA ARG A 134 3.87 -11.19 4.34
C ARG A 134 3.87 -11.31 5.87
N PRO A 135 3.53 -12.50 6.41
CA PRO A 135 3.37 -12.70 7.86
C PRO A 135 4.58 -12.32 8.72
N HIS A 136 5.79 -12.40 8.18
CA HIS A 136 7.01 -12.16 8.96
C HIS A 136 7.18 -10.71 9.45
N ILE A 137 6.53 -9.71 8.81
CA ILE A 137 6.60 -8.31 9.28
C ILE A 137 5.58 -8.00 10.37
N ARG A 138 4.66 -8.93 10.67
CA ARG A 138 3.56 -8.71 11.63
C ARG A 138 4.07 -8.27 13.02
N GLY A 139 5.19 -8.82 13.46
CA GLY A 139 5.80 -8.47 14.75
C GLY A 139 6.17 -6.99 14.83
N GLU A 140 6.82 -6.45 13.79
CA GLU A 140 7.22 -5.04 13.73
C GLU A 140 6.00 -4.13 13.61
N VAL A 141 5.03 -4.47 12.76
CA VAL A 141 3.78 -3.70 12.63
C VAL A 141 3.06 -3.61 13.97
N ASN A 142 2.89 -4.74 14.68
CA ASN A 142 2.23 -4.76 15.98
C ASN A 142 2.99 -3.95 17.05
N LYS A 143 4.32 -3.99 17.03
CA LYS A 143 5.17 -3.26 17.97
C LYS A 143 5.01 -1.74 17.81
N HIS A 144 5.01 -1.24 16.57
CA HIS A 144 4.98 0.21 16.28
C HIS A 144 3.56 0.79 16.20
N LEU A 145 2.57 -0.02 15.79
CA LEU A 145 1.17 0.39 15.69
C LEU A 145 0.30 -0.22 16.79
N ALA A 146 0.89 -0.55 17.94
CA ALA A 146 0.28 -1.28 19.05
C ALA A 146 -1.11 -0.74 19.44
N GLY A 147 -2.07 -1.67 19.56
CA GLY A 147 -3.44 -1.38 20.01
C GLY A 147 -4.33 -0.63 19.01
N ARG A 148 -3.80 -0.26 17.85
CA ARG A 148 -4.54 0.47 16.80
C ARG A 148 -4.68 -0.32 15.50
N ALA A 149 -3.98 -1.44 15.35
CA ALA A 149 -4.01 -2.25 14.15
C ALA A 149 -4.88 -3.50 14.34
N ALA A 150 -5.89 -3.69 13.49
CA ALA A 150 -6.57 -4.96 13.34
C ALA A 150 -5.86 -5.75 12.23
N THR A 151 -5.39 -6.95 12.54
CA THR A 151 -4.70 -7.81 11.59
C THR A 151 -5.62 -8.92 11.12
N ARG A 152 -5.70 -9.12 9.80
CA ARG A 152 -6.34 -10.28 9.18
C ARG A 152 -5.32 -11.05 8.35
N SER A 153 -5.22 -12.34 8.58
CA SER A 153 -4.55 -13.27 7.68
C SER A 153 -5.51 -13.63 6.55
N ILE A 154 -5.03 -13.56 5.32
CA ILE A 154 -5.77 -13.96 4.13
C ILE A 154 -4.98 -15.11 3.52
N THR A 155 -5.56 -16.30 3.57
CA THR A 155 -5.06 -17.51 2.93
C THR A 155 -6.05 -17.93 1.86
N PRO A 156 -5.62 -18.28 0.64
CA PRO A 156 -6.52 -18.80 -0.37
C PRO A 156 -7.11 -20.14 0.10
N THR A 157 -8.38 -20.37 -0.18
CA THR A 157 -8.97 -21.69 -0.03
C THR A 157 -8.61 -22.57 -1.23
N ASN A 158 -8.74 -23.90 -1.09
CA ASN A 158 -8.53 -24.81 -2.23
C ASN A 158 -9.43 -24.44 -3.43
N ASP A 159 -10.66 -24.03 -3.16
CA ASP A 159 -11.57 -23.57 -4.21
C ASP A 159 -11.09 -22.32 -4.92
N ASP A 160 -10.46 -21.37 -4.20
CA ASP A 160 -9.86 -20.18 -4.80
C ASP A 160 -8.69 -20.54 -5.69
N ILE A 161 -7.85 -21.46 -5.24
CA ILE A 161 -6.69 -21.96 -6.01
C ILE A 161 -7.17 -22.65 -7.29
N ILE A 162 -8.15 -23.55 -7.18
CA ILE A 162 -8.72 -24.28 -8.32
C ILE A 162 -9.34 -23.31 -9.34
N ARG A 163 -10.09 -22.30 -8.86
CA ARG A 163 -10.70 -21.28 -9.75
C ARG A 163 -9.63 -20.47 -10.47
N PHE A 164 -8.59 -20.07 -9.75
CA PHE A 164 -7.46 -19.32 -10.33
C PHE A 164 -6.73 -20.15 -11.40
N LEU A 165 -6.41 -21.41 -11.09
CA LEU A 165 -5.74 -22.32 -12.04
C LEU A 165 -6.60 -22.51 -13.30
N ARG A 166 -7.89 -22.80 -13.16
CA ARG A 166 -8.79 -22.93 -14.32
C ARG A 166 -8.87 -21.68 -15.17
N ALA A 167 -8.86 -20.49 -14.55
CA ALA A 167 -8.85 -19.24 -15.29
C ALA A 167 -7.55 -19.06 -16.06
N LYS A 168 -6.40 -19.36 -15.43
CA LYS A 168 -5.09 -19.23 -16.07
C LYS A 168 -4.86 -20.23 -17.19
N LEU A 169 -5.28 -21.47 -17.01
CA LEU A 169 -5.21 -22.49 -18.06
C LEU A 169 -6.07 -22.12 -19.30
N LYS A 170 -7.22 -21.45 -19.09
CA LYS A 170 -8.04 -20.95 -20.21
C LYS A 170 -7.43 -19.73 -20.93
N GLU A 171 -6.63 -18.92 -20.23
CA GLU A 171 -5.94 -17.77 -20.80
C GLU A 171 -4.63 -18.15 -21.51
N ASP A 172 -4.20 -19.41 -21.41
CA ASP A 172 -2.97 -19.87 -22.05
C ASP A 172 -3.09 -19.81 -23.58
N ALA A 173 -2.18 -19.03 -24.17
CA ALA A 173 -2.13 -18.82 -25.61
C ALA A 173 -1.41 -19.96 -26.37
N SER A 174 -0.92 -21.00 -25.68
CA SER A 174 -0.15 -22.11 -26.23
C SER A 174 -0.82 -23.47 -25.96
N PRO A 175 -2.03 -23.72 -26.49
CA PRO A 175 -2.78 -24.95 -26.20
C PRO A 175 -2.03 -26.22 -26.66
N ASP A 176 -1.13 -26.12 -27.62
CA ASP A 176 -0.35 -27.26 -28.11
C ASP A 176 0.74 -27.72 -27.12
N ALA A 177 1.10 -26.89 -26.14
CA ALA A 177 2.06 -27.23 -25.09
C ALA A 177 1.40 -27.86 -23.84
N MET A 178 0.08 -27.78 -23.75
CA MET A 178 -0.72 -28.28 -22.63
C MET A 178 -1.45 -29.55 -23.07
N ASP A 179 -0.94 -30.70 -22.68
CA ASP A 179 -1.69 -31.95 -22.84
C ASP A 179 -2.67 -32.16 -21.66
N GLY A 180 -3.68 -33.01 -21.84
CA GLY A 180 -4.67 -33.26 -20.80
C GLY A 180 -4.10 -33.85 -19.52
N ASN A 181 -2.96 -34.59 -19.60
CA ASN A 181 -2.30 -35.16 -18.46
C ASN A 181 -1.62 -34.08 -17.62
N LEU A 182 -0.98 -33.09 -18.26
CA LEU A 182 -0.33 -31.97 -17.58
C LEU A 182 -1.36 -31.08 -16.88
N GLU A 183 -2.51 -30.84 -17.51
CA GLU A 183 -3.61 -30.08 -16.90
C GLU A 183 -4.13 -30.78 -15.63
N GLU A 184 -4.35 -32.10 -15.70
CA GLU A 184 -4.79 -32.90 -14.54
C GLU A 184 -3.74 -32.89 -13.42
N GLU A 185 -2.45 -33.00 -13.77
CA GLU A 185 -1.35 -32.97 -12.82
C GLU A 185 -1.22 -31.60 -12.12
N ILE A 186 -1.35 -30.51 -12.84
CA ILE A 186 -1.38 -29.13 -12.31
C ILE A 186 -2.57 -28.97 -11.34
N MET A 187 -3.76 -29.38 -11.76
CA MET A 187 -4.98 -29.23 -10.97
C MET A 187 -4.99 -30.08 -9.70
N LYS A 188 -4.24 -31.17 -9.67
CA LYS A 188 -4.11 -32.05 -8.52
C LYS A 188 -3.01 -31.59 -7.57
N ASN A 189 -1.79 -31.40 -8.06
CA ASN A 189 -0.59 -31.23 -7.23
C ASN A 189 -0.46 -29.80 -6.65
N ILE A 190 -0.85 -28.76 -7.37
CA ILE A 190 -0.69 -27.38 -6.87
C ILE A 190 -1.59 -27.09 -5.65
N PRO A 191 -2.89 -27.44 -5.65
CA PRO A 191 -3.74 -27.23 -4.46
C PRO A 191 -3.24 -27.99 -3.23
N GLU A 192 -2.74 -29.22 -3.38
CA GLU A 192 -2.18 -30.02 -2.29
C GLU A 192 -0.92 -29.36 -1.69
N THR A 193 0.02 -28.95 -2.53
CA THR A 193 1.27 -28.30 -2.10
C THR A 193 1.04 -26.96 -1.40
N VAL A 194 0.08 -26.17 -1.88
CA VAL A 194 -0.24 -24.85 -1.27
C VAL A 194 -0.97 -25.00 0.07
N SER A 195 -1.70 -26.09 0.28
CA SER A 195 -2.40 -26.37 1.54
C SER A 195 -1.46 -26.77 2.67
N GLU A 196 -0.25 -27.22 2.36
CA GLU A 196 0.77 -27.65 3.32
C GLU A 196 1.74 -26.52 3.75
N MET A 197 1.69 -25.35 3.12
CA MET A 197 2.51 -24.16 3.42
C MET A 197 1.77 -23.16 4.34
#